data_8fd749e347756717a1e69877328824c8
#
_entry.id   8fd749e347756717a1e69877328824c8
#
_cell.length_a   1.000
_cell.length_b   1.000
_cell.length_c   1.000
_cell.angle_alpha   90.00
_cell.angle_beta   90.00
_cell.angle_gamma   90.00
#
_symmetry.space_group_name_H-M   'P 1'
#
loop_
_entity.id
_entity.type
_entity.pdbx_description
1 polymer ?
#
loop_
_entity_poly.entity_id
_entity_poly.type
_entity_poly.pdbx_seq_one_letter_code
_entity_poly.pdbx_strand_id
1 'polypeptide(L)'
;MNKIILLPSLAALILTACGTPAEAPVVEEKLGDYQAIGTEPGWAVDIKGENIAFTSQNGKNFTLAVERMKKTADGWEVRGFSDTHNINVYITSGAECNDGMSDRTYADTVKVEASESGTLNGCGGTITEGPDGPP
;
A
#
# COMPACT_ATOMS: atom_id res chain seq x y z
N MET A 1 -85.95 -13.03 13.43
CA MET A 1 -84.77 -13.41 14.22
C MET A 1 -83.58 -13.53 13.29
N ASN A 2 -82.80 -12.46 13.12
CA ASN A 2 -81.66 -12.51 12.26
C ASN A 2 -80.43 -12.62 13.13
N LYS A 3 -79.69 -13.71 13.02
CA LYS A 3 -78.37 -13.87 13.63
C LYS A 3 -77.35 -13.34 12.69
N ILE A 4 -76.70 -12.19 13.09
CA ILE A 4 -75.54 -11.62 12.41
C ILE A 4 -74.31 -12.34 12.94
N ILE A 5 -73.65 -13.09 12.09
CA ILE A 5 -72.37 -13.72 12.36
C ILE A 5 -71.29 -12.72 11.99
N LEU A 6 -70.63 -12.14 13.00
CA LEU A 6 -69.41 -11.35 12.80
C LEU A 6 -68.21 -12.28 12.64
N LEU A 7 -67.58 -12.25 11.47
CA LEU A 7 -66.26 -12.87 11.24
C LEU A 7 -65.18 -11.92 11.70
N PRO A 8 -64.20 -12.36 12.50
CA PRO A 8 -63.05 -11.54 12.76
C PRO A 8 -62.05 -11.59 11.59
N SER A 9 -61.75 -10.45 11.02
CA SER A 9 -60.64 -10.25 10.06
C SER A 9 -59.33 -10.50 10.76
N LEU A 10 -58.63 -11.55 10.33
CA LEU A 10 -57.25 -11.83 10.74
C LEU A 10 -56.32 -10.93 9.91
N ALA A 11 -55.85 -9.86 10.49
CA ALA A 11 -54.81 -9.01 9.88
C ALA A 11 -53.47 -9.75 9.97
N ALA A 12 -52.98 -10.26 8.83
CA ALA A 12 -51.65 -10.80 8.73
C ALA A 12 -50.62 -9.62 8.67
N LEU A 13 -49.88 -9.42 9.74
CA LEU A 13 -48.70 -8.57 9.73
C LEU A 13 -47.61 -9.27 8.96
N ILE A 14 -47.32 -8.78 7.76
CA ILE A 14 -46.13 -9.18 6.99
C ILE A 14 -44.98 -8.36 7.56
N LEU A 15 -44.15 -8.95 8.41
CA LEU A 15 -42.84 -8.41 8.78
C LEU A 15 -41.91 -8.58 7.56
N THR A 16 -41.74 -7.52 6.78
CA THR A 16 -40.65 -7.43 5.84
C THR A 16 -39.36 -7.24 6.66
N ALA A 17 -38.64 -8.32 6.87
CA ALA A 17 -37.28 -8.27 7.36
C ALA A 17 -36.43 -7.62 6.27
N CYS A 18 -36.12 -6.32 6.41
CA CYS A 18 -35.01 -5.69 5.67
C CYS A 18 -33.72 -6.33 6.16
N GLY A 19 -33.29 -7.41 5.49
CA GLY A 19 -31.96 -7.92 5.64
C GLY A 19 -30.99 -6.85 5.11
N THR A 20 -30.17 -6.28 5.97
CA THR A 20 -29.02 -5.51 5.55
C THR A 20 -28.14 -6.42 4.70
N PRO A 21 -27.75 -6.02 3.47
CA PRO A 21 -26.80 -6.80 2.70
C PRO A 21 -25.51 -6.92 3.51
N ALA A 22 -25.05 -8.14 3.74
CA ALA A 22 -23.75 -8.36 4.37
C ALA A 22 -22.69 -7.70 3.48
N GLU A 23 -21.99 -6.69 4.03
CA GLU A 23 -20.83 -6.13 3.36
C GLU A 23 -19.81 -7.25 3.13
N ALA A 24 -19.39 -7.43 1.88
CA ALA A 24 -18.29 -8.32 1.56
C ALA A 24 -17.06 -7.90 2.36
N PRO A 25 -16.27 -8.84 2.93
CA PRO A 25 -15.08 -8.48 3.67
C PRO A 25 -14.19 -7.63 2.77
N VAL A 26 -13.86 -6.40 3.22
CA VAL A 26 -12.89 -5.54 2.55
C VAL A 26 -11.55 -6.20 2.70
N VAL A 27 -11.05 -6.80 1.63
CA VAL A 27 -9.67 -7.29 1.56
C VAL A 27 -8.81 -6.04 1.48
N GLU A 28 -8.18 -5.66 2.59
CA GLU A 28 -7.16 -4.61 2.55
C GLU A 28 -6.01 -5.12 1.67
N GLU A 29 -5.86 -4.54 0.48
CA GLU A 29 -4.68 -4.79 -0.33
C GLU A 29 -3.45 -4.28 0.43
N LYS A 30 -2.48 -5.16 0.61
CA LYS A 30 -1.18 -4.82 1.22
C LYS A 30 -0.11 -4.88 0.15
N LEU A 31 0.79 -3.91 0.17
CA LEU A 31 2.05 -4.02 -0.53
C LEU A 31 2.82 -5.18 0.12
N GLY A 32 3.23 -6.18 -0.65
CA GLY A 32 4.10 -7.25 -0.18
C GLY A 32 5.50 -6.72 0.17
N ASP A 33 6.45 -7.63 0.35
CA ASP A 33 7.85 -7.24 0.50
C ASP A 33 8.28 -6.43 -0.73
N TYR A 34 8.92 -5.28 -0.48
CA TYR A 34 9.26 -4.33 -1.53
C TYR A 34 10.64 -3.73 -1.32
N GLN A 35 11.38 -3.59 -2.41
CA GLN A 35 12.68 -2.95 -2.40
C GLN A 35 12.71 -1.77 -3.37
N ALA A 36 13.40 -0.70 -2.96
CA ALA A 36 13.69 0.44 -3.80
C ALA A 36 15.13 0.89 -3.59
N ILE A 37 15.72 1.41 -4.64
CA ILE A 37 17.10 1.90 -4.64
C ILE A 37 17.22 3.23 -5.37
N GLY A 38 18.24 3.99 -5.01
CA GLY A 38 18.73 5.14 -5.77
C GLY A 38 20.24 5.15 -5.82
N THR A 39 20.81 5.78 -6.82
CA THR A 39 22.24 5.71 -7.11
C THR A 39 22.99 7.01 -6.84
N GLU A 40 22.32 8.17 -6.93
CA GLU A 40 22.97 9.47 -6.73
C GLU A 40 22.05 10.42 -5.92
N PRO A 41 22.28 10.50 -4.60
CA PRO A 41 23.15 9.67 -3.75
C PRO A 41 22.65 8.23 -3.63
N GLY A 42 23.57 7.29 -3.29
CA GLY A 42 23.19 5.89 -3.08
C GLY A 42 22.33 5.73 -1.82
N TRP A 43 21.18 5.09 -1.99
CA TRP A 43 20.26 4.73 -0.91
C TRP A 43 19.49 3.48 -1.25
N ALA A 44 18.95 2.83 -0.23
CA ALA A 44 18.01 1.72 -0.38
C ALA A 44 16.90 1.80 0.68
N VAL A 45 15.74 1.31 0.29
CA VAL A 45 14.59 1.07 1.17
C VAL A 45 14.16 -0.38 1.02
N ASP A 46 14.06 -1.07 2.15
CA ASP A 46 13.48 -2.41 2.24
C ASP A 46 12.22 -2.34 3.10
N ILE A 47 11.08 -2.68 2.49
CA ILE A 47 9.81 -2.83 3.20
C ILE A 47 9.58 -4.34 3.36
N LYS A 48 9.51 -4.83 4.59
CA LYS A 48 9.24 -6.23 4.92
C LYS A 48 8.22 -6.33 6.04
N GLY A 49 7.08 -6.91 5.72
CA GLY A 49 5.98 -6.98 6.67
C GLY A 49 5.57 -5.57 7.15
N GLU A 50 5.76 -5.30 8.43
CA GLU A 50 5.40 -4.02 9.07
C GLU A 50 6.61 -3.13 9.35
N ASN A 51 7.73 -3.34 8.69
CA ASN A 51 8.97 -2.59 8.90
C ASN A 51 9.46 -1.95 7.59
N ILE A 52 10.03 -0.75 7.73
CA ILE A 52 10.74 -0.02 6.68
C ILE A 52 12.17 0.16 7.15
N ALA A 53 13.12 -0.42 6.44
CA ALA A 53 14.54 -0.18 6.64
C ALA A 53 15.05 0.79 5.59
N PHE A 54 15.68 1.88 6.00
CA PHE A 54 16.35 2.85 5.15
C PHE A 54 17.86 2.78 5.36
N THR A 55 18.59 2.74 4.26
CA THR A 55 20.05 2.81 4.25
C THR A 55 20.52 3.84 3.26
N SER A 56 21.60 4.56 3.60
CA SER A 56 22.21 5.51 2.68
C SER A 56 23.74 5.43 2.73
N GLN A 57 24.40 5.78 1.64
CA GLN A 57 25.85 5.85 1.56
C GLN A 57 26.47 6.87 2.54
N ASN A 58 25.67 7.83 2.99
CA ASN A 58 26.07 8.81 4.00
C ASN A 58 26.01 8.27 5.44
N GLY A 59 25.77 6.98 5.62
CA GLY A 59 25.70 6.31 6.93
C GLY A 59 24.44 6.61 7.74
N LYS A 60 23.43 7.25 7.15
CA LYS A 60 22.14 7.49 7.78
C LYS A 60 21.24 6.27 7.57
N ASN A 61 21.27 5.39 8.55
CA ASN A 61 20.56 4.13 8.49
C ASN A 61 19.58 4.04 9.67
N PHE A 62 18.33 3.67 9.39
CA PHE A 62 17.33 3.44 10.43
C PHE A 62 16.27 2.43 9.98
N THR A 63 15.59 1.86 10.93
CA THR A 63 14.42 1.00 10.69
C THR A 63 13.24 1.54 11.49
N LEU A 64 12.10 1.68 10.84
CA LEU A 64 10.85 2.17 11.43
C LEU A 64 9.74 1.16 11.24
N ALA A 65 8.80 1.13 12.19
CA ALA A 65 7.53 0.46 11.95
C ALA A 65 6.72 1.23 10.90
N VAL A 66 5.99 0.50 10.07
CA VAL A 66 5.01 1.08 9.15
C VAL A 66 3.88 1.67 9.97
N GLU A 67 3.73 2.99 9.92
CA GLU A 67 2.60 3.70 10.53
C GLU A 67 1.37 3.65 9.62
N ARG A 68 1.59 3.81 8.33
CA ARG A 68 0.53 3.82 7.32
C ARG A 68 1.02 3.23 5.99
N MET A 69 0.17 2.43 5.40
CA MET A 69 0.32 1.91 4.06
C MET A 69 -0.99 2.15 3.32
N LYS A 70 -0.93 2.85 2.20
CA LYS A 70 -2.10 3.24 1.44
C LYS A 70 -1.88 2.97 -0.04
N LYS A 71 -2.83 2.26 -0.66
CA LYS A 71 -2.91 2.17 -2.10
C LYS A 71 -3.43 3.50 -2.66
N THR A 72 -2.77 4.01 -3.70
CA THR A 72 -3.15 5.21 -4.43
C THR A 72 -3.63 4.85 -5.83
N ALA A 73 -4.11 5.82 -6.61
CA ALA A 73 -4.49 5.58 -8.00
C ALA A 73 -3.32 5.06 -8.85
N ASP A 74 -2.08 5.51 -8.55
CA ASP A 74 -0.89 5.23 -9.36
C ASP A 74 0.07 4.22 -8.71
N GLY A 75 -0.22 3.74 -7.50
CA GLY A 75 0.67 2.81 -6.80
C GLY A 75 0.45 2.80 -5.29
N TRP A 76 1.48 3.17 -4.52
CA TRP A 76 1.46 3.08 -3.06
C TRP A 76 2.13 4.25 -2.37
N GLU A 77 1.65 4.55 -1.18
CA GLU A 77 2.28 5.44 -0.22
C GLU A 77 2.50 4.67 1.09
N VAL A 78 3.75 4.60 1.54
CA VAL A 78 4.11 3.92 2.78
C VAL A 78 4.84 4.90 3.68
N ARG A 79 4.38 5.01 4.91
CA ARG A 79 4.94 5.91 5.91
C ARG A 79 5.43 5.17 7.14
N GLY A 80 6.64 5.54 7.59
CA GLY A 80 7.18 5.18 8.89
C GLY A 80 7.49 6.43 9.71
N PHE A 81 7.31 6.35 11.00
CA PHE A 81 7.53 7.46 11.91
C PHE A 81 8.03 6.99 13.28
N SER A 82 8.93 7.77 13.87
CA SER A 82 9.34 7.69 15.27
C SER A 82 9.64 9.10 15.77
N ASP A 83 9.99 9.23 17.03
CA ASP A 83 10.37 10.52 17.62
C ASP A 83 11.61 11.14 16.98
N THR A 84 12.45 10.34 16.36
CA THR A 84 13.75 10.79 15.81
C THR A 84 13.82 10.74 14.28
N HIS A 85 13.05 9.88 13.64
CA HIS A 85 13.09 9.67 12.20
C HIS A 85 11.69 9.57 11.60
N ASN A 86 11.59 9.99 10.34
CA ASN A 86 10.40 9.74 9.52
C ASN A 86 10.82 9.40 8.10
N ILE A 87 9.96 8.67 7.40
CA ILE A 87 10.12 8.32 6.01
C ILE A 87 8.74 8.24 5.34
N ASN A 88 8.64 8.80 4.13
CA ASN A 88 7.52 8.59 3.22
C ASN A 88 8.06 7.99 1.93
N VAL A 89 7.53 6.87 1.52
CA VAL A 89 7.87 6.18 0.28
C VAL A 89 6.68 6.25 -0.66
N TYR A 90 6.87 6.87 -1.81
CA TYR A 90 5.86 7.02 -2.86
C TYR A 90 6.27 6.14 -4.04
N ILE A 91 5.46 5.14 -4.33
CA ILE A 91 5.68 4.18 -5.40
C ILE A 91 4.72 4.46 -6.54
N THR A 92 5.24 4.72 -7.73
CA THR A 92 4.45 4.78 -8.96
C THR A 92 4.59 3.45 -9.67
N SER A 93 3.58 2.61 -9.54
CA SER A 93 3.57 1.24 -10.07
C SER A 93 3.44 1.24 -11.59
N GLY A 94 4.23 0.39 -12.24
CA GLY A 94 4.24 0.26 -13.70
C GLY A 94 4.92 1.41 -14.44
N ALA A 95 5.50 2.38 -13.73
CA ALA A 95 6.37 3.40 -14.30
C ALA A 95 7.80 2.87 -14.33
N GLU A 96 8.19 2.25 -15.42
CA GLU A 96 9.52 1.68 -15.59
C GLU A 96 10.63 2.67 -15.28
N CYS A 97 11.67 2.19 -14.62
CA CYS A 97 12.74 3.00 -14.09
C CYS A 97 14.09 2.35 -14.32
N ASN A 98 15.01 3.07 -14.94
CA ASN A 98 16.42 2.68 -15.03
C ASN A 98 17.22 3.42 -13.96
N ASP A 99 18.10 2.72 -13.25
CA ASP A 99 18.89 3.30 -12.16
C ASP A 99 20.05 4.19 -12.62
N GLY A 100 20.31 4.22 -13.94
CA GLY A 100 21.35 5.05 -14.56
C GLY A 100 22.78 4.52 -14.38
N MET A 101 22.99 3.45 -13.61
CA MET A 101 24.32 2.89 -13.32
C MET A 101 24.48 1.41 -13.68
N SER A 102 23.42 0.63 -13.53
CA SER A 102 23.37 -0.74 -14.00
C SER A 102 22.54 -0.84 -15.28
N ASP A 103 22.68 -1.95 -16.00
CA ASP A 103 21.81 -2.23 -17.15
C ASP A 103 20.44 -2.77 -16.72
N ARG A 104 20.01 -2.46 -15.48
CA ARG A 104 18.75 -2.93 -14.91
C ARG A 104 17.64 -1.94 -15.15
N THR A 105 16.48 -2.46 -15.53
CA THR A 105 15.21 -1.75 -15.53
C THR A 105 14.32 -2.35 -14.44
N TYR A 106 13.68 -1.49 -13.68
CA TYR A 106 12.79 -1.84 -12.60
C TYR A 106 11.35 -1.53 -12.98
N ALA A 107 10.40 -2.24 -12.40
CA ALA A 107 8.99 -2.09 -12.70
C ALA A 107 8.41 -0.73 -12.31
N ASP A 108 8.96 -0.11 -11.26
CA ASP A 108 8.36 1.06 -10.64
C ASP A 108 9.35 2.22 -10.47
N THR A 109 8.82 3.43 -10.51
CA THR A 109 9.53 4.63 -10.09
C THR A 109 9.21 4.94 -8.64
N VAL A 110 10.22 5.32 -7.85
CA VAL A 110 10.07 5.56 -6.42
C VAL A 110 10.63 6.92 -6.03
N LYS A 111 9.85 7.66 -5.24
CA LYS A 111 10.29 8.85 -4.53
C LYS A 111 10.29 8.58 -3.03
N VAL A 112 11.35 8.95 -2.35
CA VAL A 112 11.49 8.83 -0.90
C VAL A 112 11.72 10.21 -0.30
N GLU A 113 11.00 10.51 0.77
CA GLU A 113 11.25 11.67 1.61
C GLU A 113 11.64 11.15 2.99
N ALA A 114 12.91 11.28 3.34
CA ALA A 114 13.44 10.78 4.60
C ALA A 114 14.04 11.93 5.42
N SER A 115 13.83 11.87 6.74
CA SER A 115 14.47 12.80 7.66
C SER A 115 15.97 12.79 7.47
N GLU A 116 16.59 13.97 7.49
CA GLU A 116 18.01 14.20 7.29
C GLU A 116 18.57 13.92 5.87
N SER A 117 17.80 13.28 4.99
CA SER A 117 18.23 13.00 3.60
C SER A 117 17.46 13.79 2.55
N GLY A 118 16.32 14.40 2.94
CA GLY A 118 15.46 15.17 2.04
C GLY A 118 14.72 14.26 1.04
N THR A 119 14.52 14.78 -0.16
CA THR A 119 13.82 14.05 -1.24
C THR A 119 14.84 13.30 -2.10
N LEU A 120 14.59 12.01 -2.26
CA LEU A 120 15.40 11.08 -3.03
C LEU A 120 14.54 10.43 -4.12
N ASN A 121 15.10 10.25 -5.31
CA ASN A 121 14.43 9.58 -6.42
C ASN A 121 15.20 8.31 -6.80
N GLY A 122 14.48 7.31 -7.24
CA GLY A 122 15.05 6.05 -7.65
C GLY A 122 14.04 5.08 -8.23
N CYS A 123 14.40 3.83 -8.22
CA CYS A 123 13.65 2.75 -8.83
C CYS A 123 13.28 1.70 -7.79
N GLY A 124 12.24 0.93 -8.06
CA GLY A 124 11.82 -0.13 -7.16
C GLY A 124 11.00 -1.24 -7.83
N GLY A 125 10.60 -2.18 -7.00
CA GLY A 125 9.88 -3.35 -7.46
C GLY A 125 10.77 -4.41 -8.10
N THR A 126 10.18 -5.22 -8.97
CA THR A 126 10.91 -6.29 -9.67
C THR A 126 11.82 -5.73 -10.76
N ILE A 127 12.95 -6.41 -10.97
CA ILE A 127 13.81 -6.12 -12.13
C ILE A 127 13.13 -6.72 -13.36
N THR A 128 12.84 -5.88 -14.35
CA THR A 128 12.14 -6.27 -15.60
C THR A 128 13.11 -6.55 -16.74
N GLU A 129 14.29 -5.93 -16.73
CA GLU A 129 15.35 -6.14 -17.71
C GLU A 129 16.73 -6.05 -17.05
N GLY A 130 17.72 -6.73 -17.65
CA GLY A 130 19.10 -6.69 -17.24
C GLY A 130 19.52 -7.82 -16.29
N PRO A 131 20.71 -7.72 -15.66
CA PRO A 131 21.20 -8.73 -14.72
C PRO A 131 20.21 -8.96 -13.58
N ASP A 132 19.96 -10.24 -13.25
CA ASP A 132 18.99 -10.69 -12.25
C ASP A 132 17.50 -10.41 -12.58
N GLY A 133 17.20 -9.94 -13.80
CA GLY A 133 15.86 -9.89 -14.34
C GLY A 133 15.35 -11.25 -14.81
N PRO A 134 14.10 -11.32 -15.30
CA PRO A 134 13.54 -12.55 -15.83
C PRO A 134 14.37 -13.06 -17.03
N PRO A 135 14.45 -14.40 -17.20
CA PRO A 135 15.16 -15.01 -18.33
C PRO A 135 14.53 -14.69 -19.69
#